data_1f44a042f9e1224a73b728c69e7ec3e0
#
_entry.id   1f44a042f9e1224a73b728c69e7ec3e0
#
_cell.length_a   1.000
_cell.length_b   1.000
_cell.length_c   1.000
_cell.angle_alpha   90.00
_cell.angle_beta   90.00
_cell.angle_gamma   90.00
#
_symmetry.space_group_name_H-M   'P 1'
#
loop_
_entity.id
_entity.type
_entity.pdbx_description
1 polymer ?
#
loop_
_entity_poly.entity_id
_entity_poly.type
_entity_poly.pdbx_seq_one_letter_code
_entity_poly.pdbx_strand_id
1 'polypeptide(L)'
;AARGRMKEAIEAYQNLVDNYPNSPLAPTAQLQIATLYRQAAADGDRNHVNVARAQEAYEDYLQRYPNSARAGAARADLAAMKRELVAQQLEVAEYYLTKMKDTDAAIFCYQEVVSRGSINPAAAARAKARLKELRVTSR
;
A
#
# COMPACT_ATOMS: atom_id res chain seq x y z
N ALA A 1 -10.93 -12.46 19.95
CA ALA A 1 -10.38 -11.18 19.50
C ALA A 1 -10.56 -11.02 17.99
N ALA A 2 -10.74 -9.79 17.54
CA ALA A 2 -10.98 -9.46 16.13
C ALA A 2 -9.85 -9.98 15.22
N ARG A 3 -8.61 -9.92 15.68
CA ARG A 3 -7.45 -10.40 14.91
C ARG A 3 -7.48 -11.92 14.69
N GLY A 4 -7.92 -12.69 15.69
CA GLY A 4 -8.06 -14.13 15.57
C GLY A 4 -9.09 -14.51 14.54
N ARG A 5 -10.25 -13.84 14.55
CA ARG A 5 -11.33 -14.07 13.58
C ARG A 5 -10.91 -13.70 12.17
N MET A 6 -10.17 -12.61 12.02
CA MET A 6 -9.66 -12.18 10.73
C MET A 6 -8.69 -13.21 10.15
N LYS A 7 -7.77 -13.72 10.96
CA LYS A 7 -6.83 -14.77 10.55
C LYS A 7 -7.57 -16.02 10.10
N GLU A 8 -8.56 -16.46 10.88
CA GLU A 8 -9.38 -17.62 10.54
C GLU A 8 -10.14 -17.42 9.23
N ALA A 9 -10.70 -16.22 9.03
CA ALA A 9 -11.40 -15.90 7.79
C ALA A 9 -10.47 -15.94 6.59
N ILE A 10 -9.27 -15.36 6.71
CA ILE A 10 -8.29 -15.36 5.63
C ILE A 10 -7.88 -16.80 5.30
N GLU A 11 -7.63 -17.63 6.31
CA GLU A 11 -7.26 -19.03 6.11
C GLU A 11 -8.38 -19.81 5.41
N ALA A 12 -9.64 -19.57 5.78
CA ALA A 12 -10.79 -20.22 5.15
C ALA A 12 -10.94 -19.81 3.68
N TYR A 13 -10.80 -18.52 3.37
CA TYR A 13 -10.86 -18.04 1.99
C TYR A 13 -9.67 -18.55 1.18
N GLN A 14 -8.47 -18.58 1.77
CA GLN A 14 -7.28 -19.09 1.11
C GLN A 14 -7.43 -20.58 0.78
N ASN A 15 -7.99 -21.35 1.71
CA ASN A 15 -8.28 -22.76 1.49
C ASN A 15 -9.24 -22.96 0.30
N LEU A 16 -10.28 -22.13 0.21
CA LEU A 16 -11.21 -22.19 -0.91
C LEU A 16 -10.51 -21.92 -2.25
N VAL A 17 -9.69 -20.86 -2.29
CA VAL A 17 -8.95 -20.46 -3.50
C VAL A 17 -7.96 -21.56 -3.91
N ASP A 18 -7.23 -22.14 -2.96
CA ASP A 18 -6.19 -23.13 -3.23
C ASP A 18 -6.78 -24.48 -3.66
N ASN A 19 -7.87 -24.92 -3.01
CA ASN A 19 -8.43 -26.24 -3.24
C ASN A 19 -9.55 -26.25 -4.29
N TYR A 20 -10.21 -25.13 -4.50
CA TYR A 20 -11.33 -25.01 -5.44
C TYR A 20 -11.19 -23.78 -6.33
N PRO A 21 -10.07 -23.68 -7.10
CA PRO A 21 -9.80 -22.47 -7.91
C PRO A 21 -10.84 -22.23 -9.00
N ASN A 22 -11.56 -23.27 -9.41
CA ASN A 22 -12.59 -23.15 -10.46
C ASN A 22 -13.99 -22.91 -9.89
N SER A 23 -14.12 -22.78 -8.56
CA SER A 23 -15.40 -22.47 -7.93
C SER A 23 -15.87 -21.06 -8.34
N PRO A 24 -17.17 -20.86 -8.57
CA PRO A 24 -17.72 -19.51 -8.78
C PRO A 24 -17.47 -18.57 -7.61
N LEU A 25 -17.20 -19.11 -6.42
CA LEU A 25 -16.92 -18.34 -5.21
C LEU A 25 -15.44 -17.97 -5.06
N ALA A 26 -14.55 -18.58 -5.83
CA ALA A 26 -13.10 -18.32 -5.73
C ALA A 26 -12.73 -16.86 -5.98
N PRO A 27 -13.27 -16.16 -7.01
CA PRO A 27 -12.98 -14.74 -7.20
C PRO A 27 -13.39 -13.89 -6.01
N THR A 28 -14.57 -14.13 -5.46
CA THR A 28 -15.05 -13.39 -4.29
C THR A 28 -14.15 -13.66 -3.08
N ALA A 29 -13.76 -14.91 -2.87
CA ALA A 29 -12.87 -15.29 -1.77
C ALA A 29 -11.51 -14.60 -1.90
N GLN A 30 -10.95 -14.58 -3.10
CA GLN A 30 -9.66 -13.91 -3.36
C GLN A 30 -9.74 -12.40 -3.04
N LEU A 31 -10.82 -11.75 -3.46
CA LEU A 31 -11.01 -10.33 -3.18
C LEU A 31 -11.22 -10.07 -1.69
N GLN A 32 -11.93 -10.96 -1.00
CA GLN A 32 -12.14 -10.82 0.45
C GLN A 32 -10.83 -10.93 1.23
N ILE A 33 -9.90 -11.77 0.79
CA ILE A 33 -8.56 -11.86 1.38
C ILE A 33 -7.89 -10.49 1.32
N ALA A 34 -7.90 -9.84 0.15
CA ALA A 34 -7.32 -8.52 -0.03
C ALA A 34 -7.99 -7.48 0.88
N THR A 35 -9.31 -7.49 0.95
CA THR A 35 -10.09 -6.55 1.78
C THR A 35 -9.76 -6.73 3.26
N LEU A 36 -9.65 -7.98 3.72
CA LEU A 36 -9.34 -8.27 5.13
C LEU A 36 -7.93 -7.79 5.51
N TYR A 37 -6.95 -8.01 4.66
CA TYR A 37 -5.61 -7.50 4.90
C TYR A 37 -5.57 -5.97 4.91
N ARG A 38 -6.30 -5.33 4.00
CA ARG A 38 -6.41 -3.88 3.96
C ARG A 38 -7.02 -3.34 5.25
N GLN A 39 -8.07 -3.98 5.75
CA GLN A 39 -8.73 -3.62 6.99
C GLN A 39 -7.77 -3.79 8.19
N ALA A 40 -7.02 -4.89 8.22
CA ALA A 40 -6.01 -5.12 9.25
C ALA A 40 -4.93 -4.03 9.24
N ALA A 41 -4.52 -3.60 8.06
CA ALA A 41 -3.54 -2.52 7.91
C ALA A 41 -4.08 -1.19 8.46
N ALA A 42 -5.36 -0.90 8.21
CA ALA A 42 -6.01 0.32 8.72
C ALA A 42 -6.11 0.32 10.24
N ASP A 43 -6.29 -0.86 10.86
CA ASP A 43 -6.41 -1.00 12.32
C ASP A 43 -5.07 -0.89 13.07
N GLY A 44 -3.96 -0.88 12.35
CA GLY A 44 -2.62 -0.75 12.91
C GLY A 44 -1.66 -1.79 12.33
N ASP A 45 -0.64 -1.34 11.65
CA ASP A 45 0.27 -2.22 10.94
C ASP A 45 1.71 -1.70 11.06
N ARG A 46 2.32 -1.88 12.25
CA ARG A 46 3.64 -1.34 12.58
C ARG A 46 4.73 -1.72 11.58
N ASN A 47 4.69 -2.93 11.06
CA ASN A 47 5.72 -3.46 10.16
C ASN A 47 5.29 -3.43 8.70
N HIS A 48 4.13 -2.83 8.41
CA HIS A 48 3.55 -2.75 7.05
C HIS A 48 3.36 -4.13 6.39
N VAL A 49 3.27 -5.19 7.18
CA VAL A 49 3.08 -6.56 6.69
C VAL A 49 1.71 -6.71 6.04
N ASN A 50 0.67 -6.19 6.71
CA ASN A 50 -0.70 -6.32 6.19
C ASN A 50 -0.92 -5.46 4.95
N VAL A 51 -0.28 -4.29 4.87
CA VAL A 51 -0.30 -3.46 3.66
C VAL A 51 0.30 -4.22 2.48
N ALA A 52 1.47 -4.83 2.68
CA ALA A 52 2.14 -5.60 1.63
C ALA A 52 1.30 -6.81 1.19
N ARG A 53 0.69 -7.52 2.15
CA ARG A 53 -0.17 -8.66 1.84
C ARG A 53 -1.45 -8.27 1.13
N ALA A 54 -2.05 -7.13 1.52
CA ALA A 54 -3.23 -6.61 0.84
C ALA A 54 -2.90 -6.25 -0.61
N GLN A 55 -1.79 -5.56 -0.83
CA GLN A 55 -1.34 -5.18 -2.17
C GLN A 55 -1.12 -6.42 -3.04
N GLU A 56 -0.41 -7.41 -2.52
CA GLU A 56 -0.17 -8.67 -3.20
C GLU A 56 -1.48 -9.40 -3.55
N ALA A 57 -2.42 -9.43 -2.61
CA ALA A 57 -3.71 -10.09 -2.83
C ALA A 57 -4.55 -9.38 -3.90
N TYR A 58 -4.55 -8.05 -3.93
CA TYR A 58 -5.21 -7.29 -5.00
C TYR A 58 -4.56 -7.56 -6.35
N GLU A 59 -3.24 -7.59 -6.41
CA GLU A 59 -2.51 -7.87 -7.65
C GLU A 59 -2.81 -9.28 -8.16
N ASP A 60 -2.82 -10.27 -7.27
CA ASP A 60 -3.19 -11.66 -7.62
C ASP A 60 -4.62 -11.73 -8.15
N TYR A 61 -5.56 -11.03 -7.50
CA TYR A 61 -6.94 -10.99 -7.96
C TYR A 61 -7.05 -10.42 -9.36
N LEU A 62 -6.38 -9.30 -9.61
CA LEU A 62 -6.42 -8.63 -10.92
C LEU A 62 -5.73 -9.45 -12.00
N GLN A 63 -4.70 -10.20 -11.65
CA GLN A 63 -4.02 -11.08 -12.60
C GLN A 63 -4.88 -12.28 -12.99
N ARG A 64 -5.58 -12.87 -12.01
CA ARG A 64 -6.43 -14.05 -12.24
C ARG A 64 -7.78 -13.69 -12.84
N TYR A 65 -8.35 -12.56 -12.48
CA TYR A 65 -9.72 -12.18 -12.86
C TYR A 65 -9.77 -10.75 -13.43
N PRO A 66 -9.01 -10.46 -14.50
CA PRO A 66 -8.90 -9.08 -15.01
C PRO A 66 -10.20 -8.52 -15.56
N ASN A 67 -11.14 -9.40 -15.95
CA ASN A 67 -12.40 -8.99 -16.54
C ASN A 67 -13.61 -9.19 -15.61
N SER A 68 -13.36 -9.44 -14.33
CA SER A 68 -14.46 -9.61 -13.37
C SER A 68 -15.20 -8.29 -13.16
N ALA A 69 -16.47 -8.39 -12.71
CA ALA A 69 -17.29 -7.21 -12.43
C ALA A 69 -16.66 -6.28 -11.40
N ARG A 70 -15.85 -6.81 -10.49
CA ARG A 70 -15.21 -6.06 -9.42
C ARG A 70 -13.76 -5.65 -9.72
N ALA A 71 -13.25 -6.00 -10.89
CA ALA A 71 -11.85 -5.69 -11.24
C ALA A 71 -11.60 -4.18 -11.24
N GLY A 72 -12.53 -3.38 -11.74
CA GLY A 72 -12.39 -1.92 -11.75
C GLY A 72 -12.28 -1.34 -10.34
N ALA A 73 -13.14 -1.79 -9.41
CA ALA A 73 -13.09 -1.36 -8.02
C ALA A 73 -11.79 -1.83 -7.35
N ALA A 74 -11.33 -3.05 -7.64
CA ALA A 74 -10.08 -3.57 -7.11
C ALA A 74 -8.87 -2.76 -7.58
N ARG A 75 -8.85 -2.36 -8.85
CA ARG A 75 -7.79 -1.49 -9.39
C ARG A 75 -7.77 -0.13 -8.69
N ALA A 76 -8.95 0.44 -8.45
CA ALA A 76 -9.07 1.72 -7.75
C ALA A 76 -8.57 1.60 -6.31
N ASP A 77 -8.93 0.52 -5.61
CA ASP A 77 -8.48 0.26 -4.24
C ASP A 77 -6.96 0.09 -4.18
N LEU A 78 -6.39 -0.67 -5.11
CA LEU A 78 -4.94 -0.87 -5.18
C LEU A 78 -4.21 0.44 -5.45
N ALA A 79 -4.72 1.26 -6.38
CA ALA A 79 -4.14 2.56 -6.68
C ALA A 79 -4.20 3.49 -5.46
N ALA A 80 -5.31 3.49 -4.73
CA ALA A 80 -5.45 4.28 -3.51
C ALA A 80 -4.43 3.85 -2.44
N MET A 81 -4.22 2.54 -2.27
CA MET A 81 -3.23 2.01 -1.34
C MET A 81 -1.81 2.44 -1.71
N LYS A 82 -1.48 2.38 -2.99
CA LYS A 82 -0.16 2.81 -3.47
C LYS A 82 0.08 4.29 -3.23
N ARG A 83 -0.94 5.13 -3.49
CA ARG A 83 -0.86 6.57 -3.20
C ARG A 83 -0.64 6.83 -1.71
N GLU A 84 -1.37 6.11 -0.86
CA GLU A 84 -1.25 6.21 0.60
C GLU A 84 0.17 5.86 1.07
N LEU A 85 0.76 4.80 0.52
CA LEU A 85 2.13 4.40 0.85
C LEU A 85 3.13 5.49 0.49
N VAL A 86 2.97 6.14 -0.65
CA VAL A 86 3.86 7.26 -1.06
C VAL A 86 3.66 8.45 -0.13
N ALA A 87 2.41 8.76 0.27
CA ALA A 87 2.14 9.81 1.23
C ALA A 87 2.82 9.54 2.57
N GLN A 88 2.80 8.29 3.03
CA GLN A 88 3.50 7.88 4.26
C GLN A 88 5.02 8.03 4.13
N GLN A 89 5.57 7.74 2.98
CA GLN A 89 7.01 7.93 2.72
C GLN A 89 7.39 9.41 2.78
N LEU A 90 6.51 10.29 2.33
CA LEU A 90 6.71 11.74 2.47
C LEU A 90 6.73 12.14 3.94
N GLU A 91 5.82 11.61 4.76
CA GLU A 91 5.80 11.85 6.20
C GLU A 91 7.09 11.38 6.89
N VAL A 92 7.62 10.24 6.47
CA VAL A 92 8.89 9.71 6.99
C VAL A 92 10.03 10.68 6.66
N ALA A 93 10.06 11.21 5.42
CA ALA A 93 11.08 12.21 5.03
C ALA A 93 10.99 13.46 5.89
N GLU A 94 9.76 13.97 6.13
CA GLU A 94 9.53 15.14 6.98
C GLU A 94 9.99 14.86 8.42
N TYR A 95 9.75 13.66 8.92
CA TYR A 95 10.18 13.24 10.27
C TYR A 95 11.70 13.27 10.38
N TYR A 96 12.43 12.72 9.41
CA TYR A 96 13.89 12.76 9.41
C TYR A 96 14.41 14.19 9.41
N LEU A 97 13.77 15.07 8.65
CA LEU A 97 14.20 16.46 8.55
C LEU A 97 13.92 17.24 9.84
N THR A 98 12.70 17.12 10.37
CA THR A 98 12.24 18.00 11.47
C THR A 98 12.53 17.45 12.87
N LYS A 99 12.38 16.14 13.06
CA LYS A 99 12.55 15.51 14.39
C LYS A 99 13.93 14.91 14.58
N MET A 100 14.43 14.19 13.61
CA MET A 100 15.73 13.54 13.70
C MET A 100 16.87 14.46 13.32
N LYS A 101 16.59 15.58 12.64
CA LYS A 101 17.61 16.53 12.16
C LYS A 101 18.64 15.85 11.25
N ASP A 102 18.23 14.78 10.58
CA ASP A 102 19.07 14.02 9.67
C ASP A 102 18.73 14.43 8.24
N THR A 103 19.41 15.46 7.76
CA THR A 103 19.19 16.06 6.45
C THR A 103 19.49 15.06 5.33
N ASP A 104 20.55 14.27 5.46
CA ASP A 104 20.94 13.30 4.42
C ASP A 104 19.88 12.20 4.27
N ALA A 105 19.38 11.67 5.38
CA ALA A 105 18.30 10.68 5.35
C ALA A 105 17.03 11.28 4.75
N ALA A 106 16.70 12.51 5.12
CA ALA A 106 15.54 13.22 4.57
C ALA A 106 15.65 13.39 3.06
N ILE A 107 16.81 13.82 2.57
CA ILE A 107 17.06 14.00 1.12
C ILE A 107 16.82 12.67 0.39
N PHE A 108 17.39 11.58 0.91
CA PHE A 108 17.20 10.26 0.32
C PHE A 108 15.72 9.90 0.23
N CYS A 109 14.97 10.09 1.32
CA CYS A 109 13.55 9.78 1.37
C CYS A 109 12.74 10.66 0.42
N TYR A 110 13.05 11.96 0.34
CA TYR A 110 12.38 12.86 -0.62
C TYR A 110 12.65 12.45 -2.06
N GLN A 111 13.87 12.03 -2.37
CA GLN A 111 14.20 11.54 -3.72
C GLN A 111 13.40 10.29 -4.08
N GLU A 112 13.20 9.38 -3.12
CA GLU A 112 12.36 8.20 -3.31
C GLU A 112 10.91 8.58 -3.62
N VAL A 113 10.36 9.58 -2.91
CA VAL A 113 9.01 10.07 -3.16
C VAL A 113 8.90 10.67 -4.57
N VAL A 114 9.90 11.46 -4.98
CA VAL A 114 9.91 12.04 -6.34
C VAL A 114 9.93 10.96 -7.41
N SER A 115 10.65 9.86 -7.19
CA SER A 115 10.72 8.74 -8.14
C SER A 115 9.36 8.06 -8.33
N ARG A 116 8.43 8.27 -7.40
CA ARG A 116 7.08 7.70 -7.43
C ARG A 116 6.01 8.73 -7.79
N GLY A 117 6.40 9.75 -8.54
CA GLY A 117 5.49 10.84 -8.95
C GLY A 117 4.31 10.37 -9.80
N SER A 118 4.45 9.29 -10.55
CA SER A 118 3.34 8.72 -11.32
C SER A 118 2.27 8.10 -10.41
N ILE A 119 2.65 7.65 -9.20
CA ILE A 119 1.74 7.06 -8.21
C ILE A 119 1.05 8.14 -7.39
N ASN A 120 1.81 9.13 -6.93
CA ASN A 120 1.28 10.23 -6.13
C ASN A 120 1.94 11.55 -6.53
N PRO A 121 1.39 12.23 -7.55
CA PRO A 121 1.98 13.49 -8.03
C PRO A 121 2.02 14.59 -6.99
N ALA A 122 1.03 14.68 -6.11
CA ALA A 122 0.97 15.71 -5.07
C ALA A 122 2.12 15.53 -4.07
N ALA A 123 2.37 14.30 -3.61
CA ALA A 123 3.48 14.01 -2.71
C ALA A 123 4.82 14.30 -3.38
N ALA A 124 4.97 13.92 -4.65
CA ALA A 124 6.20 14.18 -5.41
C ALA A 124 6.46 15.68 -5.56
N ALA A 125 5.42 16.49 -5.79
CA ALA A 125 5.56 17.94 -5.89
C ALA A 125 6.07 18.54 -4.58
N ARG A 126 5.55 18.10 -3.45
CA ARG A 126 6.00 18.54 -2.13
C ARG A 126 7.44 18.14 -1.86
N ALA A 127 7.79 16.92 -2.24
CA ALA A 127 9.17 16.42 -2.09
C ALA A 127 10.16 17.23 -2.93
N LYS A 128 9.80 17.55 -4.16
CA LYS A 128 10.61 18.41 -5.04
C LYS A 128 10.83 19.79 -4.42
N ALA A 129 9.78 20.38 -3.88
CA ALA A 129 9.87 21.70 -3.23
C ALA A 129 10.82 21.65 -2.03
N ARG A 130 10.73 20.62 -1.22
CA ARG A 130 11.64 20.42 -0.07
C ARG A 130 13.10 20.24 -0.51
N LEU A 131 13.32 19.42 -1.52
CA LEU A 131 14.66 19.22 -2.06
C LEU A 131 15.27 20.52 -2.58
N LYS A 132 14.47 21.35 -3.23
CA LYS A 132 14.90 22.66 -3.72
C LYS A 132 15.31 23.56 -2.56
N GLU A 133 14.51 23.61 -1.49
CA GLU A 133 14.80 24.39 -0.28
C GLU A 133 16.12 23.92 0.37
N LEU A 134 16.31 22.60 0.48
CA LEU A 134 17.48 22.02 1.10
C LEU A 134 18.75 22.28 0.31
N ARG A 135 18.67 22.31 -1.03
CA ARG A 135 19.80 22.65 -1.88
C ARG A 135 20.23 24.10 -1.69
N VAL A 136 19.28 25.00 -1.52
CA VAL A 136 19.58 26.41 -1.27
C VAL A 136 20.25 26.61 0.08
N THR A 137 19.81 25.88 1.12
CA THR A 137 20.35 26.01 2.46
C THR A 137 21.68 25.28 2.65
N SER A 138 21.99 24.30 1.81
CA SER A 138 23.24 23.54 1.89
C SER A 138 24.43 24.26 1.22
N ARG A 139 24.19 25.43 0.62
CA ARG A 139 25.23 26.30 0.06
C ARG A 139 25.58 27.39 1.09
#